data_8d287e74132290a4da7ee24887ed0ec2
#
_entry.id   8d287e74132290a4da7ee24887ed0ec2
#
_cell.length_a   1.000
_cell.length_b   1.000
_cell.length_c   1.000
_cell.angle_alpha   90.00
_cell.angle_beta   90.00
_cell.angle_gamma   90.00
#
_symmetry.space_group_name_H-M   'P 1'
#
loop_
_entity.id
_entity.type
_entity.pdbx_description
1 polymer ?
#
loop_
_entity_poly.entity_id
_entity_poly.type
_entity_poly.pdbx_seq_one_letter_code
_entity_poly.pdbx_strand_id
1 'polypeptide(L)'
;MNEEKKPLIQVDHLKKYYPIKGGIITHTTGNIHAVDDISFTIMEGETLGLVGESGCGKSTIGRQLVGLEIPTEGRILYEGRDLFSFNKKEMRRIRTQLQMVFQNPYSSLNPRKHIFEILAQPMLYHHISTKETVEKDIVRILDMVGLPEHILGRYPHEFSGGQRQRIGIAKALSLNPRFIVCDEPVSALDVSIQAQILNLLKDLQKELHLTLLFVGHGLGAVNYVSDRIAVMYLGKIVEIGEAREIFRHPVHPYTKALLSAVPIPDPAEKNCERELLQGEIGDSSNPPSGCRFHPRCPYAVPACAKREPVLQSLMREKEHAASCPVMAEKEHAVSCQITEEKEHAASCPIVAGKEPAHV
;
A
#
# COMPACT_ATOMS: atom_id res chain seq x y z
N MET A 1 -28.18 3.30 9.30
CA MET A 1 -27.96 1.89 8.91
C MET A 1 -26.56 1.83 8.36
N ASN A 2 -25.62 1.19 9.06
CA ASN A 2 -24.31 0.91 8.48
C ASN A 2 -24.53 -0.18 7.43
N GLU A 3 -24.46 0.19 6.14
CA GLU A 3 -24.35 -0.81 5.09
C GLU A 3 -23.05 -1.57 5.34
N GLU A 4 -23.13 -2.88 5.53
CA GLU A 4 -21.94 -3.73 5.62
C GLU A 4 -21.15 -3.56 4.32
N LYS A 5 -20.00 -2.91 4.39
CA LYS A 5 -19.11 -2.72 3.24
C LYS A 5 -18.74 -4.10 2.69
N LYS A 6 -18.96 -4.31 1.40
CA LYS A 6 -18.60 -5.58 0.73
C LYS A 6 -17.12 -5.57 0.34
N PRO A 7 -16.44 -6.71 0.43
CA PRO A 7 -15.08 -6.82 -0.06
C PRO A 7 -15.04 -6.68 -1.59
N LEU A 8 -14.29 -5.71 -2.10
CA LEU A 8 -14.05 -5.54 -3.53
C LEU A 8 -12.86 -6.40 -3.99
N ILE A 9 -11.77 -6.38 -3.22
CA ILE A 9 -10.57 -7.18 -3.45
C ILE A 9 -10.31 -8.06 -2.23
N GLN A 10 -10.09 -9.36 -2.45
CA GLN A 10 -9.62 -10.28 -1.41
C GLN A 10 -8.35 -10.95 -1.90
N VAL A 11 -7.36 -10.99 -1.05
CA VAL A 11 -6.06 -11.60 -1.30
C VAL A 11 -5.88 -12.77 -0.35
N ASP A 12 -5.68 -13.97 -0.90
CA ASP A 12 -5.57 -15.22 -0.16
C ASP A 12 -4.21 -15.86 -0.42
N HIS A 13 -3.37 -15.96 0.61
CA HIS A 13 -2.08 -16.66 0.57
C HIS A 13 -1.21 -16.28 -0.64
N LEU A 14 -1.19 -15.00 -1.01
CA LEU A 14 -0.53 -14.49 -2.21
C LEU A 14 0.98 -14.61 -2.10
N LYS A 15 1.61 -15.21 -3.13
CA LYS A 15 3.07 -15.28 -3.27
C LYS A 15 3.52 -14.80 -4.64
N LYS A 16 4.65 -14.10 -4.67
CA LYS A 16 5.35 -13.73 -5.89
C LYS A 16 6.85 -13.89 -5.72
N TYR A 17 7.39 -14.84 -6.46
CA TYR A 17 8.81 -15.13 -6.49
C TYR A 17 9.37 -14.85 -7.88
N TYR A 18 10.51 -14.18 -7.94
CA TYR A 18 11.22 -13.94 -9.18
C TYR A 18 12.47 -14.81 -9.23
N PRO A 19 12.64 -15.67 -10.26
CA PRO A 19 13.79 -16.54 -10.36
C PRO A 19 15.07 -15.73 -10.64
N ILE A 20 16.11 -15.97 -9.86
CA ILE A 20 17.46 -15.46 -10.10
C ILE A 20 18.13 -16.40 -11.10
N LYS A 21 18.48 -15.89 -12.26
CA LYS A 21 19.15 -16.64 -13.31
C LYS A 21 20.65 -16.40 -13.25
N GLY A 22 21.46 -17.46 -13.21
CA GLY A 22 22.91 -17.41 -13.15
C GLY A 22 23.58 -18.43 -14.06
N GLY A 23 24.90 -18.27 -14.26
CA GLY A 23 25.75 -19.19 -15.03
C GLY A 23 25.78 -18.91 -16.53
N ILE A 24 26.77 -19.50 -17.24
CA ILE A 24 26.95 -19.42 -18.70
C ILE A 24 25.77 -20.14 -19.41
N ILE A 25 25.31 -21.25 -18.84
CA ILE A 25 24.06 -21.91 -19.20
C ILE A 25 23.04 -21.46 -18.18
N THR A 26 22.07 -20.65 -18.62
CA THR A 26 21.09 -19.99 -17.76
C THR A 26 20.30 -21.04 -16.94
N HIS A 27 20.59 -21.14 -15.65
CA HIS A 27 19.83 -21.95 -14.71
C HIS A 27 19.36 -21.10 -13.52
N THR A 28 18.29 -21.51 -12.87
CA THR A 28 17.76 -20.81 -11.69
C THR A 28 18.63 -21.15 -10.50
N THR A 29 19.28 -20.14 -9.90
CA THR A 29 20.17 -20.27 -8.73
C THR A 29 19.47 -19.95 -7.42
N GLY A 30 18.29 -19.31 -7.47
CA GLY A 30 17.49 -18.90 -6.31
C GLY A 30 16.25 -18.13 -6.72
N ASN A 31 15.52 -17.63 -5.76
CA ASN A 31 14.33 -16.81 -5.98
C ASN A 31 14.38 -15.57 -5.10
N ILE A 32 13.94 -14.43 -5.64
CA ILE A 32 13.62 -13.23 -4.85
C ILE A 32 12.18 -13.37 -4.35
N HIS A 33 11.99 -13.41 -3.05
CA HIS A 33 10.68 -13.49 -2.38
C HIS A 33 10.07 -12.11 -2.24
N ALA A 34 9.54 -11.56 -3.36
CA ALA A 34 9.00 -10.21 -3.37
C ALA A 34 7.68 -10.09 -2.59
N VAL A 35 6.83 -11.09 -2.66
CA VAL A 35 5.61 -11.26 -1.87
C VAL A 35 5.57 -12.69 -1.40
N ASP A 36 5.31 -12.91 -0.12
CA ASP A 36 5.40 -14.24 0.46
C ASP A 36 4.30 -14.47 1.49
N ASP A 37 3.28 -15.19 1.06
CA ASP A 37 2.17 -15.67 1.88
C ASP A 37 1.44 -14.54 2.63
N ILE A 38 0.86 -13.59 1.88
CA ILE A 38 0.06 -12.50 2.44
C ILE A 38 -1.42 -12.70 2.17
N SER A 39 -2.24 -12.32 3.15
CA SER A 39 -3.70 -12.32 3.03
C SER A 39 -4.26 -11.04 3.62
N PHE A 40 -5.14 -10.37 2.88
CA PHE A 40 -5.84 -9.17 3.31
C PHE A 40 -7.06 -8.88 2.41
N THR A 41 -7.90 -7.96 2.85
CA THR A 41 -9.11 -7.56 2.11
C THR A 41 -9.15 -6.04 1.98
N ILE A 42 -9.63 -5.55 0.83
CA ILE A 42 -9.94 -4.14 0.58
C ILE A 42 -11.44 -4.03 0.36
N MET A 43 -12.11 -3.24 1.20
CA MET A 43 -13.55 -3.03 1.12
C MET A 43 -13.90 -2.02 0.01
N GLU A 44 -15.11 -2.10 -0.53
CA GLU A 44 -15.59 -1.14 -1.53
C GLU A 44 -15.65 0.27 -0.94
N GLY A 45 -15.13 1.26 -1.68
CA GLY A 45 -15.04 2.65 -1.24
C GLY A 45 -13.99 2.90 -0.14
N GLU A 46 -13.10 1.94 0.15
CA GLU A 46 -12.01 2.07 1.11
C GLU A 46 -10.72 2.54 0.44
N THR A 47 -9.92 3.30 1.16
CA THR A 47 -8.51 3.51 0.84
C THR A 47 -7.63 2.69 1.78
N LEU A 48 -7.02 1.61 1.27
CA LEU A 48 -6.00 0.86 1.99
C LEU A 48 -4.62 1.44 1.69
N GLY A 49 -3.91 1.90 2.73
CA GLY A 49 -2.51 2.29 2.65
C GLY A 49 -1.58 1.09 2.73
N LEU A 50 -0.56 1.03 1.88
CA LEU A 50 0.48 0.00 1.95
C LEU A 50 1.84 0.68 2.12
N VAL A 51 2.47 0.46 3.29
CA VAL A 51 3.72 1.12 3.68
C VAL A 51 4.82 0.10 3.96
N GLY A 52 6.06 0.53 3.86
CA GLY A 52 7.26 -0.25 4.15
C GLY A 52 8.48 0.28 3.41
N GLU A 53 9.66 -0.23 3.75
CA GLU A 53 10.92 0.16 3.11
C GLU A 53 10.92 -0.16 1.61
N SER A 54 11.80 0.53 0.85
CA SER A 54 11.96 0.28 -0.59
C SER A 54 12.34 -1.19 -0.84
N GLY A 55 11.79 -1.80 -1.89
CA GLY A 55 12.08 -3.20 -2.24
C GLY A 55 11.32 -4.26 -1.43
N CYS A 56 10.47 -3.89 -0.46
CA CYS A 56 9.73 -4.88 0.35
C CYS A 56 8.57 -5.58 -0.38
N GLY A 57 8.26 -5.21 -1.66
CA GLY A 57 7.25 -5.89 -2.48
C GLY A 57 5.96 -5.11 -2.76
N LYS A 58 5.81 -3.86 -2.28
CA LYS A 58 4.58 -3.05 -2.42
C LYS A 58 4.10 -2.89 -3.87
N SER A 59 4.97 -2.43 -4.76
CA SER A 59 4.62 -2.24 -6.19
C SER A 59 4.29 -3.57 -6.88
N THR A 60 4.91 -4.67 -6.45
CA THR A 60 4.59 -6.02 -6.94
C THR A 60 3.16 -6.40 -6.59
N ILE A 61 2.71 -6.17 -5.35
CA ILE A 61 1.31 -6.37 -4.95
C ILE A 61 0.40 -5.50 -5.82
N GLY A 62 0.68 -4.21 -5.95
CA GLY A 62 -0.13 -3.31 -6.78
C GLY A 62 -0.32 -3.81 -8.21
N ARG A 63 0.76 -4.27 -8.87
CA ARG A 63 0.69 -4.84 -10.23
C ARG A 63 -0.11 -6.12 -10.31
N GLN A 64 -0.04 -6.98 -9.29
CA GLN A 64 -0.84 -8.21 -9.24
C GLN A 64 -2.32 -7.90 -9.06
N LEU A 65 -2.70 -6.93 -8.22
CA LEU A 65 -4.10 -6.56 -7.98
C LEU A 65 -4.80 -5.99 -9.21
N VAL A 66 -4.07 -5.35 -10.11
CA VAL A 66 -4.63 -4.87 -11.39
C VAL A 66 -4.43 -5.86 -12.55
N GLY A 67 -3.95 -7.09 -12.27
CA GLY A 67 -3.77 -8.14 -13.26
C GLY A 67 -2.65 -7.88 -14.28
N LEU A 68 -1.64 -7.05 -13.94
CA LEU A 68 -0.44 -6.83 -14.74
C LEU A 68 0.60 -7.93 -14.53
N GLU A 69 0.62 -8.54 -13.33
CA GLU A 69 1.51 -9.65 -12.99
C GLU A 69 0.71 -10.81 -12.41
N ILE A 70 1.04 -12.02 -12.85
CA ILE A 70 0.44 -13.25 -12.33
C ILE A 70 1.16 -13.67 -11.05
N PRO A 71 0.45 -14.04 -9.97
CA PRO A 71 1.07 -14.58 -8.76
C PRO A 71 1.78 -15.90 -9.03
N THR A 72 2.75 -16.27 -8.18
CA THR A 72 3.39 -17.58 -8.19
C THR A 72 2.47 -18.62 -7.54
N GLU A 73 1.85 -18.22 -6.42
CA GLU A 73 0.87 -19.02 -5.67
C GLU A 73 -0.18 -18.09 -5.03
N GLY A 74 -1.26 -18.67 -4.52
CA GLY A 74 -2.35 -17.93 -3.90
C GLY A 74 -3.37 -17.41 -4.91
N ARG A 75 -4.30 -16.57 -4.44
CA ARG A 75 -5.41 -16.06 -5.23
C ARG A 75 -5.66 -14.58 -4.98
N ILE A 76 -6.19 -13.91 -5.99
CA ILE A 76 -6.74 -12.56 -5.89
C ILE A 76 -8.18 -12.64 -6.37
N LEU A 77 -9.12 -12.37 -5.47
CA LEU A 77 -10.53 -12.35 -5.81
C LEU A 77 -10.97 -10.90 -6.04
N TYR A 78 -11.56 -10.66 -7.19
CA TYR A 78 -12.28 -9.43 -7.53
C TYR A 78 -13.77 -9.72 -7.48
N GLU A 79 -14.50 -9.06 -6.58
CA GLU A 79 -15.93 -9.33 -6.31
C GLU A 79 -16.22 -10.84 -6.06
N GLY A 80 -15.34 -11.51 -5.31
CA GLY A 80 -15.46 -12.92 -4.95
C GLY A 80 -15.07 -13.91 -6.05
N ARG A 81 -14.67 -13.46 -7.25
CA ARG A 81 -14.21 -14.32 -8.34
C ARG A 81 -12.71 -14.14 -8.57
N ASP A 82 -11.97 -15.24 -8.75
CA ASP A 82 -10.53 -15.22 -9.00
C ASP A 82 -10.21 -14.41 -10.27
N LEU A 83 -9.37 -13.37 -10.11
CA LEU A 83 -8.96 -12.44 -11.16
C LEU A 83 -8.32 -13.14 -12.35
N PHE A 84 -7.57 -14.21 -12.11
CA PHE A 84 -6.87 -14.93 -13.16
C PHE A 84 -7.69 -16.08 -13.79
N SER A 85 -8.91 -16.32 -13.31
CA SER A 85 -9.87 -17.26 -13.91
C SER A 85 -10.70 -16.65 -15.03
N PHE A 86 -10.67 -15.32 -15.21
CA PHE A 86 -11.42 -14.64 -16.27
C PHE A 86 -10.86 -14.95 -17.65
N ASN A 87 -11.73 -15.20 -18.62
CA ASN A 87 -11.34 -15.35 -20.00
C ASN A 87 -10.88 -14.01 -20.61
N LYS A 88 -10.25 -14.03 -21.81
CA LYS A 88 -9.69 -12.83 -22.45
C LYS A 88 -10.70 -11.69 -22.66
N LYS A 89 -11.97 -12.02 -22.95
CA LYS A 89 -13.04 -11.03 -23.19
C LYS A 89 -13.48 -10.40 -21.86
N GLU A 90 -13.69 -11.20 -20.84
CA GLU A 90 -14.00 -10.74 -19.48
C GLU A 90 -12.86 -9.90 -18.90
N MET A 91 -11.62 -10.39 -19.00
CA MET A 91 -10.43 -9.69 -18.52
C MET A 91 -10.27 -8.30 -19.18
N ARG A 92 -10.61 -8.15 -20.48
CA ARG A 92 -10.61 -6.84 -21.15
C ARG A 92 -11.58 -5.86 -20.46
N ARG A 93 -12.75 -6.33 -20.03
CA ARG A 93 -13.74 -5.54 -19.29
C ARG A 93 -13.27 -5.24 -17.88
N ILE A 94 -12.72 -6.25 -17.17
CA ILE A 94 -12.21 -6.08 -15.80
C ILE A 94 -11.07 -5.05 -15.77
N ARG A 95 -10.19 -5.03 -16.79
CA ARG A 95 -9.10 -4.06 -16.89
C ARG A 95 -9.55 -2.60 -17.01
N THR A 96 -10.77 -2.30 -17.43
CA THR A 96 -11.28 -0.92 -17.33
C THR A 96 -11.61 -0.54 -15.89
N GLN A 97 -12.01 -1.50 -15.08
CA GLN A 97 -12.40 -1.29 -13.69
C GLN A 97 -11.21 -1.29 -12.71
N LEU A 98 -10.09 -1.93 -13.10
CA LEU A 98 -8.86 -2.01 -12.32
C LEU A 98 -7.77 -1.18 -12.98
N GLN A 99 -7.43 -0.03 -12.41
CA GLN A 99 -6.48 0.90 -12.99
C GLN A 99 -5.27 1.13 -12.08
N MET A 100 -4.19 1.66 -12.63
CA MET A 100 -2.97 1.97 -11.89
C MET A 100 -2.42 3.33 -12.26
N VAL A 101 -2.12 4.12 -11.25
CA VAL A 101 -1.31 5.35 -11.34
C VAL A 101 0.11 4.97 -10.93
N PHE A 102 1.06 5.10 -11.86
CA PHE A 102 2.44 4.68 -11.68
C PHE A 102 3.28 5.73 -10.97
N GLN A 103 4.32 5.29 -10.28
CA GLN A 103 5.32 6.10 -9.59
C GLN A 103 5.96 7.16 -10.50
N ASN A 104 6.30 6.79 -11.73
CA ASN A 104 6.89 7.69 -12.70
C ASN A 104 5.85 8.05 -13.78
N PRO A 105 5.28 9.27 -13.75
CA PRO A 105 4.29 9.69 -14.75
C PRO A 105 4.89 9.77 -16.16
N TYR A 106 6.21 9.97 -16.31
CA TYR A 106 6.88 9.98 -17.64
C TYR A 106 6.74 8.62 -18.36
N SER A 107 6.87 7.52 -17.61
CA SER A 107 6.79 6.18 -18.21
C SER A 107 5.36 5.77 -18.56
N SER A 108 4.36 6.42 -17.98
CA SER A 108 2.94 6.11 -18.17
C SER A 108 2.29 6.86 -19.33
N LEU A 109 2.89 7.98 -19.77
CA LEU A 109 2.39 8.85 -20.85
C LEU A 109 3.29 8.71 -22.08
N ASN A 110 2.70 8.44 -23.24
CA ASN A 110 3.46 8.39 -24.50
C ASN A 110 3.94 9.82 -24.86
N PRO A 111 5.27 10.11 -24.87
CA PRO A 111 5.78 11.46 -25.10
C PRO A 111 5.56 12.01 -26.52
N ARG A 112 5.17 11.13 -27.46
CA ARG A 112 4.93 11.47 -28.88
C ARG A 112 3.46 11.75 -29.20
N LYS A 113 2.56 11.67 -28.18
CA LYS A 113 1.12 11.90 -28.35
C LYS A 113 0.69 13.14 -27.60
N HIS A 114 -0.29 13.85 -28.14
CA HIS A 114 -0.98 14.90 -27.42
C HIS A 114 -1.81 14.36 -26.28
N ILE A 115 -2.08 15.19 -25.28
CA ILE A 115 -2.88 14.80 -24.10
C ILE A 115 -4.26 14.29 -24.51
N PHE A 116 -4.90 14.94 -25.50
CA PHE A 116 -6.16 14.44 -26.06
C PHE A 116 -6.06 12.98 -26.52
N GLU A 117 -5.06 12.65 -27.32
CA GLU A 117 -4.90 11.29 -27.85
C GLU A 117 -4.62 10.26 -26.74
N ILE A 118 -3.86 10.65 -25.71
CA ILE A 118 -3.54 9.78 -24.57
C ILE A 118 -4.81 9.43 -23.79
N LEU A 119 -5.73 10.37 -23.62
CA LEU A 119 -6.99 10.18 -22.91
C LEU A 119 -8.06 9.55 -23.79
N ALA A 120 -8.20 10.01 -25.05
CA ALA A 120 -9.23 9.54 -25.97
C ALA A 120 -9.04 8.09 -26.40
N GLN A 121 -7.79 7.67 -26.66
CA GLN A 121 -7.51 6.35 -27.22
C GLN A 121 -8.07 5.20 -26.35
N PRO A 122 -7.83 5.13 -25.04
CA PRO A 122 -8.41 4.07 -24.20
C PRO A 122 -9.93 4.17 -24.10
N MET A 123 -10.51 5.38 -24.03
CA MET A 123 -11.96 5.58 -23.97
C MET A 123 -12.66 5.05 -25.21
N LEU A 124 -12.15 5.39 -26.38
CA LEU A 124 -12.69 4.92 -27.68
C LEU A 124 -12.49 3.40 -27.86
N TYR A 125 -11.31 2.89 -27.49
CA TYR A 125 -11.00 1.45 -27.62
C TYR A 125 -11.90 0.57 -26.77
N HIS A 126 -12.23 1.02 -25.56
CA HIS A 126 -13.09 0.30 -24.64
C HIS A 126 -14.57 0.69 -24.75
N HIS A 127 -14.94 1.52 -25.73
CA HIS A 127 -16.32 2.00 -25.96
C HIS A 127 -16.93 2.71 -24.74
N ILE A 128 -16.10 3.41 -23.95
CA ILE A 128 -16.55 4.27 -22.84
C ILE A 128 -17.20 5.53 -23.41
N SER A 129 -16.64 6.07 -24.49
CA SER A 129 -17.16 7.23 -25.21
C SER A 129 -17.22 6.96 -26.71
N THR A 130 -17.99 7.74 -27.44
CA THR A 130 -18.04 7.76 -28.90
C THR A 130 -17.13 8.88 -29.45
N LYS A 131 -16.93 8.93 -30.78
CA LYS A 131 -16.13 10.01 -31.40
C LYS A 131 -16.76 11.39 -31.16
N GLU A 132 -18.08 11.43 -31.01
CA GLU A 132 -18.86 12.65 -30.82
C GLU A 132 -18.83 13.16 -29.39
N THR A 133 -18.66 12.25 -28.39
CA THR A 133 -18.74 12.60 -26.97
C THR A 133 -17.38 12.65 -26.27
N VAL A 134 -16.35 12.01 -26.82
CA VAL A 134 -15.06 11.79 -26.15
C VAL A 134 -14.38 13.09 -25.71
N GLU A 135 -14.45 14.16 -26.49
CA GLU A 135 -13.86 15.46 -26.14
C GLU A 135 -14.54 16.06 -24.90
N LYS A 136 -15.88 16.06 -24.89
CA LYS A 136 -16.66 16.54 -23.74
C LYS A 136 -16.39 15.71 -22.49
N ASP A 137 -16.29 14.39 -22.63
CA ASP A 137 -16.00 13.50 -21.51
C ASP A 137 -14.58 13.75 -20.97
N ILE A 138 -13.60 13.99 -21.83
CA ILE A 138 -12.23 14.33 -21.44
C ILE A 138 -12.19 15.68 -20.70
N VAL A 139 -12.87 16.71 -21.21
CA VAL A 139 -12.94 18.02 -20.52
C VAL A 139 -13.47 17.86 -19.11
N ARG A 140 -14.54 17.08 -18.92
CA ARG A 140 -15.08 16.78 -17.59
C ARG A 140 -14.05 16.10 -16.69
N ILE A 141 -13.25 15.15 -17.21
CA ILE A 141 -12.21 14.48 -16.43
C ILE A 141 -11.08 15.46 -16.08
N LEU A 142 -10.70 16.35 -17.00
CA LEU A 142 -9.70 17.37 -16.74
C LEU A 142 -10.14 18.33 -15.64
N ASP A 143 -11.40 18.74 -15.64
CA ASP A 143 -11.98 19.58 -14.59
C ASP A 143 -11.89 18.90 -13.21
N MET A 144 -12.23 17.60 -13.14
CA MET A 144 -12.12 16.83 -11.89
C MET A 144 -10.68 16.77 -11.35
N VAL A 145 -9.66 16.77 -12.20
CA VAL A 145 -8.26 16.80 -11.76
C VAL A 145 -7.66 18.20 -11.69
N GLY A 146 -8.46 19.25 -11.91
CA GLY A 146 -8.05 20.65 -11.84
C GLY A 146 -7.08 21.07 -12.96
N LEU A 147 -7.32 20.59 -14.19
CA LEU A 147 -6.55 20.94 -15.37
C LEU A 147 -7.45 21.62 -16.42
N PRO A 148 -7.01 22.71 -17.05
CA PRO A 148 -7.82 23.42 -18.04
C PRO A 148 -7.84 22.72 -19.39
N GLU A 149 -8.93 22.90 -20.16
CA GLU A 149 -9.16 22.28 -21.48
C GLU A 149 -8.07 22.58 -22.50
N HIS A 150 -7.50 23.80 -22.51
CA HIS A 150 -6.50 24.23 -23.51
C HIS A 150 -5.22 23.38 -23.53
N ILE A 151 -5.03 22.47 -22.55
CA ILE A 151 -3.87 21.56 -22.52
C ILE A 151 -3.98 20.38 -23.49
N LEU A 152 -5.16 20.13 -24.05
CA LEU A 152 -5.44 18.93 -24.87
C LEU A 152 -4.51 18.80 -26.08
N GLY A 153 -4.13 19.92 -26.69
CA GLY A 153 -3.21 19.96 -27.83
C GLY A 153 -1.71 19.90 -27.47
N ARG A 154 -1.36 19.82 -26.20
CA ARG A 154 0.04 19.85 -25.72
C ARG A 154 0.60 18.43 -25.54
N TYR A 155 1.94 18.33 -25.47
CA TYR A 155 2.66 17.09 -25.23
C TYR A 155 3.02 16.92 -23.74
N PRO A 156 3.19 15.68 -23.23
CA PRO A 156 3.53 15.42 -21.84
C PRO A 156 4.79 16.15 -21.32
N HIS A 157 5.80 16.34 -22.20
CA HIS A 157 7.06 16.98 -21.81
C HIS A 157 6.92 18.48 -21.53
N GLU A 158 5.83 19.13 -21.93
CA GLU A 158 5.56 20.55 -21.72
C GLU A 158 4.99 20.87 -20.32
N PHE A 159 4.77 19.85 -19.48
CA PHE A 159 4.12 19.97 -18.17
C PHE A 159 5.10 19.80 -17.00
N SER A 160 4.77 20.41 -15.86
CA SER A 160 5.47 20.15 -14.59
C SER A 160 5.20 18.74 -14.08
N GLY A 161 6.00 18.26 -13.11
CA GLY A 161 5.80 16.94 -12.49
C GLY A 161 4.40 16.75 -11.92
N GLY A 162 3.89 17.73 -11.18
CA GLY A 162 2.54 17.68 -10.59
C GLY A 162 1.42 17.71 -11.65
N GLN A 163 1.58 18.48 -12.72
CA GLN A 163 0.61 18.46 -13.83
C GLN A 163 0.60 17.12 -14.55
N ARG A 164 1.77 16.51 -14.80
CA ARG A 164 1.85 15.15 -15.38
C ARG A 164 1.21 14.11 -14.48
N GLN A 165 1.37 14.24 -13.17
CA GLN A 165 0.72 13.34 -12.23
C GLN A 165 -0.81 13.46 -12.30
N ARG A 166 -1.34 14.69 -12.38
CA ARG A 166 -2.77 14.93 -12.59
C ARG A 166 -3.26 14.34 -13.92
N ILE A 167 -2.48 14.44 -15.01
CA ILE A 167 -2.79 13.81 -16.28
C ILE A 167 -2.78 12.27 -16.15
N GLY A 168 -1.83 11.70 -15.40
CA GLY A 168 -1.79 10.26 -15.10
C GLY A 168 -3.02 9.78 -14.33
N ILE A 169 -3.49 10.57 -13.36
CA ILE A 169 -4.75 10.32 -12.64
C ILE A 169 -5.94 10.43 -13.58
N ALA A 170 -6.01 11.49 -14.42
CA ALA A 170 -7.06 11.66 -15.43
C ALA A 170 -7.14 10.45 -16.39
N LYS A 171 -5.98 9.93 -16.81
CA LYS A 171 -5.90 8.73 -17.64
C LYS A 171 -6.46 7.49 -16.94
N ALA A 172 -6.18 7.30 -15.66
CA ALA A 172 -6.76 6.20 -14.90
C ALA A 172 -8.29 6.35 -14.78
N LEU A 173 -8.78 7.58 -14.51
CA LEU A 173 -10.21 7.88 -14.40
C LEU A 173 -10.97 7.75 -15.72
N SER A 174 -10.30 7.90 -16.88
CA SER A 174 -10.94 7.89 -18.21
C SER A 174 -11.67 6.58 -18.54
N LEU A 175 -11.38 5.51 -17.82
CA LEU A 175 -12.02 4.21 -17.99
C LEU A 175 -13.13 3.91 -16.95
N ASN A 176 -13.53 4.91 -16.15
CA ASN A 176 -14.51 4.76 -15.07
C ASN A 176 -14.18 3.59 -14.13
N PRO A 177 -13.00 3.58 -13.51
CA PRO A 177 -12.56 2.48 -12.67
C PRO A 177 -13.36 2.39 -11.36
N ARG A 178 -13.40 1.20 -10.77
CA ARG A 178 -13.89 0.99 -9.40
C ARG A 178 -12.72 0.85 -8.41
N PHE A 179 -11.55 0.45 -8.90
CA PHE A 179 -10.34 0.26 -8.10
C PHE A 179 -9.13 0.90 -8.79
N ILE A 180 -8.37 1.68 -8.03
CA ILE A 180 -7.13 2.30 -8.51
C ILE A 180 -6.00 1.98 -7.54
N VAL A 181 -4.90 1.45 -8.07
CA VAL A 181 -3.62 1.37 -7.36
C VAL A 181 -2.84 2.65 -7.62
N CYS A 182 -2.53 3.40 -6.58
CA CYS A 182 -1.67 4.57 -6.61
C CYS A 182 -0.27 4.16 -6.12
N ASP A 183 0.63 3.82 -7.04
CA ASP A 183 1.99 3.37 -6.71
C ASP A 183 2.92 4.57 -6.56
N GLU A 184 3.21 4.95 -5.32
CA GLU A 184 4.03 6.10 -4.92
C GLU A 184 3.72 7.40 -5.70
N PRO A 185 2.45 7.83 -5.78
CA PRO A 185 2.02 8.87 -6.71
C PRO A 185 2.58 10.26 -6.40
N VAL A 186 3.26 10.43 -5.28
CA VAL A 186 3.79 11.74 -4.82
C VAL A 186 5.30 11.73 -4.54
N SER A 187 6.00 10.60 -4.70
CA SER A 187 7.40 10.42 -4.28
C SER A 187 8.40 11.36 -4.97
N ALA A 188 8.12 11.76 -6.20
CA ALA A 188 9.01 12.62 -7.01
C ALA A 188 8.55 14.10 -7.07
N LEU A 189 7.66 14.52 -6.16
CA LEU A 189 7.06 15.85 -6.18
C LEU A 189 7.47 16.68 -4.95
N ASP A 190 7.45 18.00 -5.09
CA ASP A 190 7.65 18.93 -3.99
C ASP A 190 6.53 18.81 -2.95
N VAL A 191 6.82 19.11 -1.68
CA VAL A 191 5.89 18.94 -0.55
C VAL A 191 4.55 19.65 -0.77
N SER A 192 4.55 20.86 -1.34
CA SER A 192 3.32 21.61 -1.62
C SER A 192 2.46 20.93 -2.70
N ILE A 193 3.10 20.39 -3.74
CA ILE A 193 2.42 19.65 -4.81
C ILE A 193 1.96 18.28 -4.31
N GLN A 194 2.75 17.62 -3.45
CA GLN A 194 2.31 16.38 -2.78
C GLN A 194 0.97 16.57 -2.07
N ALA A 195 0.85 17.62 -1.23
CA ALA A 195 -0.39 17.91 -0.52
C ALA A 195 -1.59 18.12 -1.47
N GLN A 196 -1.38 18.80 -2.60
CA GLN A 196 -2.43 18.99 -3.60
C GLN A 196 -2.88 17.68 -4.25
N ILE A 197 -1.95 16.77 -4.58
CA ILE A 197 -2.28 15.46 -5.17
C ILE A 197 -2.97 14.55 -4.13
N LEU A 198 -2.55 14.60 -2.87
CA LEU A 198 -3.20 13.82 -1.81
C LEU A 198 -4.65 14.28 -1.57
N ASN A 199 -4.89 15.61 -1.54
CA ASN A 199 -6.23 16.16 -1.45
C ASN A 199 -7.08 15.75 -2.66
N LEU A 200 -6.53 15.89 -3.87
CA LEU A 200 -7.22 15.48 -5.10
C LEU A 200 -7.64 14.01 -5.05
N LEU A 201 -6.76 13.09 -4.66
CA LEU A 201 -7.08 11.66 -4.56
C LEU A 201 -8.18 11.40 -3.53
N LYS A 202 -8.15 12.11 -2.40
CA LYS A 202 -9.15 11.99 -1.35
C LYS A 202 -10.53 12.52 -1.77
N ASP A 203 -10.56 13.63 -2.52
CA ASP A 203 -11.79 14.20 -3.05
C ASP A 203 -12.39 13.28 -4.12
N LEU A 204 -11.57 12.81 -5.07
CA LEU A 204 -11.99 11.85 -6.09
C LEU A 204 -12.51 10.54 -5.51
N GLN A 205 -11.86 10.02 -4.44
CA GLN A 205 -12.30 8.81 -3.75
C GLN A 205 -13.71 8.98 -3.18
N LYS A 206 -14.00 10.14 -2.58
CA LYS A 206 -15.32 10.43 -2.01
C LYS A 206 -16.38 10.68 -3.07
N GLU A 207 -16.07 11.53 -4.07
CA GLU A 207 -17.02 11.93 -5.10
C GLU A 207 -17.41 10.78 -6.04
N LEU A 208 -16.45 9.92 -6.39
CA LEU A 208 -16.62 8.81 -7.31
C LEU A 208 -16.78 7.46 -6.61
N HIS A 209 -16.80 7.44 -5.26
CA HIS A 209 -16.83 6.20 -4.46
C HIS A 209 -15.75 5.18 -4.87
N LEU A 210 -14.54 5.68 -5.18
CA LEU A 210 -13.43 4.85 -5.62
C LEU A 210 -12.88 4.01 -4.46
N THR A 211 -12.45 2.80 -4.78
CA THR A 211 -11.63 1.99 -3.89
C THR A 211 -10.17 2.18 -4.27
N LEU A 212 -9.31 2.48 -3.30
CA LEU A 212 -7.90 2.79 -3.56
C LEU A 212 -6.96 1.85 -2.80
N LEU A 213 -5.88 1.42 -3.48
CA LEU A 213 -4.66 0.98 -2.79
C LEU A 213 -3.63 2.10 -2.94
N PHE A 214 -3.29 2.75 -1.84
CA PHE A 214 -2.28 3.81 -1.82
C PHE A 214 -0.94 3.25 -1.33
N VAL A 215 0.00 3.08 -2.23
CA VAL A 215 1.36 2.63 -1.93
C VAL A 215 2.26 3.83 -1.67
N GLY A 216 2.96 3.84 -0.53
CA GLY A 216 3.87 4.91 -0.18
C GLY A 216 5.00 4.45 0.75
N HIS A 217 6.07 5.24 0.81
CA HIS A 217 7.14 5.08 1.80
C HIS A 217 7.02 6.11 2.93
N GLY A 218 6.30 7.22 2.71
CA GLY A 218 6.05 8.26 3.70
C GLY A 218 4.79 7.98 4.50
N LEU A 219 4.92 7.52 5.75
CA LEU A 219 3.80 7.21 6.64
C LEU A 219 2.83 8.37 6.82
N GLY A 220 3.31 9.63 6.86
CA GLY A 220 2.45 10.80 6.99
C GLY A 220 1.46 10.97 5.83
N ALA A 221 1.94 10.84 4.59
CA ALA A 221 1.10 10.92 3.39
C ALA A 221 0.09 9.77 3.34
N VAL A 222 0.53 8.54 3.68
CA VAL A 222 -0.33 7.37 3.70
C VAL A 222 -1.42 7.49 4.76
N ASN A 223 -1.08 7.93 5.98
CA ASN A 223 -2.05 8.15 7.05
C ASN A 223 -3.11 9.21 6.67
N TYR A 224 -2.69 10.23 5.91
CA TYR A 224 -3.60 11.30 5.52
C TYR A 224 -4.73 10.82 4.59
N VAL A 225 -4.43 9.88 3.69
CA VAL A 225 -5.39 9.44 2.66
C VAL A 225 -6.07 8.12 2.98
N SER A 226 -5.53 7.32 3.90
CA SER A 226 -5.97 5.94 4.11
C SER A 226 -6.95 5.78 5.27
N ASP A 227 -7.91 4.89 5.11
CA ASP A 227 -8.81 4.43 6.16
C ASP A 227 -8.13 3.36 7.02
N ARG A 228 -7.46 2.40 6.35
CA ARG A 228 -6.65 1.34 6.96
C ARG A 228 -5.25 1.34 6.37
N ILE A 229 -4.28 0.82 7.15
CA ILE A 229 -2.89 0.72 6.72
C ILE A 229 -2.41 -0.72 6.93
N ALA A 230 -1.73 -1.26 5.91
CA ALA A 230 -0.95 -2.48 5.99
C ALA A 230 0.53 -2.14 5.95
N VAL A 231 1.28 -2.60 6.94
CA VAL A 231 2.74 -2.41 7.06
C VAL A 231 3.44 -3.66 6.53
N MET A 232 4.32 -3.46 5.55
CA MET A 232 4.99 -4.55 4.85
C MET A 232 6.50 -4.53 5.10
N TYR A 233 7.07 -5.70 5.42
CA TYR A 233 8.51 -5.90 5.59
C TYR A 233 8.96 -7.20 4.90
N LEU A 234 9.95 -7.12 4.00
CA LEU A 234 10.52 -8.25 3.26
C LEU A 234 9.48 -9.26 2.73
N GLY A 235 8.46 -8.78 2.01
CA GLY A 235 7.45 -9.63 1.39
C GLY A 235 6.31 -10.07 2.31
N LYS A 236 6.29 -9.71 3.60
CA LYS A 236 5.27 -10.06 4.58
C LYS A 236 4.51 -8.83 5.07
N ILE A 237 3.21 -8.97 5.34
CA ILE A 237 2.47 -7.99 6.13
C ILE A 237 2.76 -8.29 7.60
N VAL A 238 3.30 -7.30 8.32
CA VAL A 238 3.67 -7.43 9.72
C VAL A 238 2.64 -6.82 10.66
N GLU A 239 1.86 -5.84 10.17
CA GLU A 239 0.79 -5.21 10.92
C GLU A 239 -0.25 -4.65 9.94
N ILE A 240 -1.54 -4.74 10.27
CA ILE A 240 -2.64 -4.16 9.51
C ILE A 240 -3.75 -3.71 10.45
N GLY A 241 -4.34 -2.54 10.20
CA GLY A 241 -5.40 -2.01 11.04
C GLY A 241 -5.90 -0.66 10.56
N GLU A 242 -6.83 -0.06 11.31
CA GLU A 242 -7.25 1.32 11.09
C GLU A 242 -6.04 2.27 11.13
N ALA A 243 -6.00 3.23 10.21
CA ALA A 243 -4.87 4.16 10.09
C ALA A 243 -4.57 4.88 11.43
N ARG A 244 -5.61 5.31 12.14
CA ARG A 244 -5.49 5.99 13.45
C ARG A 244 -4.90 5.07 14.53
N GLU A 245 -5.29 3.79 14.55
CA GLU A 245 -4.79 2.83 15.54
C GLU A 245 -3.31 2.49 15.27
N ILE A 246 -2.94 2.24 14.02
CA ILE A 246 -1.54 2.02 13.63
C ILE A 246 -0.64 3.18 14.06
N PHE A 247 -1.14 4.44 13.96
CA PHE A 247 -0.37 5.63 14.35
C PHE A 247 -0.30 5.85 15.85
N ARG A 248 -1.39 5.57 16.60
CA ARG A 248 -1.47 5.82 18.04
C ARG A 248 -0.93 4.67 18.87
N HIS A 249 -1.19 3.45 18.42
CA HIS A 249 -0.93 2.21 19.14
C HIS A 249 -0.23 1.18 18.24
N PRO A 250 0.96 1.51 17.65
CA PRO A 250 1.70 0.55 16.86
C PRO A 250 2.16 -0.61 17.73
N VAL A 251 1.93 -1.84 17.25
CA VAL A 251 2.26 -3.05 18.01
C VAL A 251 3.59 -3.63 17.55
N HIS A 252 3.76 -3.80 16.23
CA HIS A 252 4.96 -4.41 15.70
C HIS A 252 6.18 -3.48 15.85
N PRO A 253 7.34 -3.96 16.35
CA PRO A 253 8.53 -3.12 16.55
C PRO A 253 8.99 -2.38 15.28
N TYR A 254 8.84 -3.00 14.11
CA TYR A 254 9.13 -2.34 12.84
C TYR A 254 8.22 -1.13 12.58
N THR A 255 6.91 -1.26 12.89
CA THR A 255 5.96 -0.14 12.75
C THR A 255 6.33 1.01 13.69
N LYS A 256 6.70 0.70 14.95
CA LYS A 256 7.18 1.70 15.92
C LYS A 256 8.39 2.47 15.39
N ALA A 257 9.36 1.74 14.86
CA ALA A 257 10.57 2.34 14.31
C ALA A 257 10.31 3.16 13.03
N LEU A 258 9.40 2.72 12.15
CA LEU A 258 8.99 3.51 10.99
C LEU A 258 8.29 4.82 11.41
N LEU A 259 7.45 4.79 12.44
CA LEU A 259 6.76 5.97 12.96
C LEU A 259 7.73 6.94 13.64
N SER A 260 8.72 6.46 14.39
CA SER A 260 9.74 7.29 15.02
C SER A 260 10.60 8.06 14.01
N ALA A 261 10.71 7.58 12.77
CA ALA A 261 11.40 8.25 11.68
C ALA A 261 10.59 9.39 11.03
N VAL A 262 9.27 9.50 11.33
CA VAL A 262 8.43 10.59 10.80
C VAL A 262 8.78 11.88 11.55
N PRO A 263 9.14 12.97 10.82
CA PRO A 263 9.38 14.25 11.47
C PRO A 263 8.09 14.79 12.12
N ILE A 264 8.13 15.00 13.43
CA ILE A 264 7.04 15.67 14.15
C ILE A 264 7.33 17.17 14.10
N PRO A 265 6.38 18.00 13.63
CA PRO A 265 6.60 19.44 13.53
C PRO A 265 6.55 20.19 14.88
N ASP A 266 6.45 19.50 16.01
CA ASP A 266 6.44 20.09 17.34
C ASP A 266 7.87 20.26 17.89
N PRO A 267 8.32 21.52 18.15
CA PRO A 267 9.63 21.76 18.75
C PRO A 267 9.78 21.23 20.18
N ALA A 268 8.68 21.00 20.90
CA ALA A 268 8.70 20.48 22.29
C ALA A 268 9.08 18.99 22.35
N GLU A 269 8.84 18.24 21.25
CA GLU A 269 9.15 16.80 21.17
C GLU A 269 10.55 16.49 20.60
N LYS A 270 11.42 17.50 20.46
CA LYS A 270 12.81 17.32 19.95
C LYS A 270 13.68 16.39 20.80
N ASN A 271 13.31 16.14 22.04
CA ASN A 271 14.10 15.35 23.00
C ASN A 271 13.57 13.90 23.20
N CYS A 272 12.57 13.45 22.43
CA CYS A 272 12.21 12.04 22.46
C CYS A 272 13.31 11.22 21.78
N GLU A 273 13.91 10.29 22.51
CA GLU A 273 14.84 9.30 21.95
C GLU A 273 14.15 8.56 20.79
N ARG A 274 14.65 8.77 19.58
CA ARG A 274 14.12 8.10 18.39
C ARG A 274 14.70 6.70 18.34
N GLU A 275 13.86 5.69 18.35
CA GLU A 275 14.26 4.33 18.05
C GLU A 275 14.70 4.25 16.57
N LEU A 276 15.97 4.46 16.31
CA LEU A 276 16.52 4.33 14.97
C LEU A 276 16.64 2.84 14.62
N LEU A 277 16.12 2.48 13.45
CA LEU A 277 16.32 1.14 12.90
C LEU A 277 17.81 0.89 12.67
N GLN A 278 18.41 0.02 13.46
CA GLN A 278 19.80 -0.41 13.28
C GLN A 278 19.90 -1.56 12.28
N GLY A 279 21.01 -1.64 11.55
CA GLY A 279 21.28 -2.71 10.60
C GLY A 279 20.69 -2.50 9.20
N GLU A 280 21.19 -3.28 8.26
CA GLU A 280 20.77 -3.26 6.86
C GLU A 280 19.45 -4.02 6.66
N ILE A 281 18.73 -3.65 5.60
CA ILE A 281 17.53 -4.39 5.16
C ILE A 281 17.97 -5.81 4.77
N GLY A 282 17.27 -6.82 5.28
CA GLY A 282 17.57 -8.21 4.93
C GLY A 282 17.44 -8.48 3.43
N ASP A 283 18.15 -9.48 2.95
CA ASP A 283 18.11 -9.90 1.55
C ASP A 283 16.82 -10.68 1.24
N SER A 284 16.02 -10.19 0.31
CA SER A 284 14.79 -10.87 -0.15
C SER A 284 15.08 -12.13 -0.98
N SER A 285 16.33 -12.35 -1.40
CA SER A 285 16.74 -13.61 -2.05
C SER A 285 17.07 -14.72 -1.05
N ASN A 286 17.43 -14.33 0.18
CA ASN A 286 17.70 -15.25 1.29
C ASN A 286 17.11 -14.67 2.58
N PRO A 287 15.76 -14.62 2.70
CA PRO A 287 15.13 -13.99 3.83
C PRO A 287 15.44 -14.73 5.14
N PRO A 288 15.59 -14.00 6.27
CA PRO A 288 15.82 -14.61 7.57
C PRO A 288 14.75 -15.63 7.93
N SER A 289 15.13 -16.73 8.57
CA SER A 289 14.20 -17.76 9.08
C SER A 289 13.33 -17.17 10.19
N GLY A 290 12.12 -17.69 10.37
CA GLY A 290 11.18 -17.23 11.38
C GLY A 290 10.67 -15.81 11.09
N CYS A 291 10.63 -14.95 12.11
CA CYS A 291 10.25 -13.55 11.93
C CYS A 291 11.30 -12.81 11.08
N ARG A 292 10.93 -12.30 9.92
CA ARG A 292 11.86 -11.62 9.00
C ARG A 292 12.53 -10.39 9.57
N PHE A 293 11.89 -9.75 10.56
CA PHE A 293 12.42 -8.57 11.25
C PHE A 293 13.35 -8.91 12.42
N HIS A 294 13.46 -10.18 12.86
CA HIS A 294 14.20 -10.55 14.07
C HIS A 294 15.68 -10.08 14.10
N PRO A 295 16.43 -10.01 12.96
CA PRO A 295 17.82 -9.54 13.00
C PRO A 295 17.97 -8.05 13.36
N ARG A 296 16.91 -7.26 13.15
CA ARG A 296 16.87 -5.80 13.41
C ARG A 296 15.98 -5.44 14.61
N CYS A 297 15.35 -6.45 15.23
CA CYS A 297 14.38 -6.24 16.30
C CYS A 297 15.08 -6.12 17.65
N PRO A 298 14.95 -4.98 18.38
CA PRO A 298 15.54 -4.82 19.70
C PRO A 298 14.91 -5.75 20.75
N TYR A 299 13.74 -6.32 20.45
CA TYR A 299 12.99 -7.23 21.35
C TYR A 299 13.09 -8.69 20.91
N ALA A 300 14.03 -9.01 19.99
CA ALA A 300 14.15 -10.36 19.47
C ALA A 300 14.48 -11.39 20.56
N VAL A 301 13.77 -12.53 20.53
CA VAL A 301 14.05 -13.70 21.39
C VAL A 301 14.40 -14.88 20.49
N PRO A 302 15.08 -15.94 21.00
CA PRO A 302 15.49 -17.09 20.20
C PRO A 302 14.34 -17.78 19.43
N ALA A 303 13.11 -17.69 19.92
CA ALA A 303 11.92 -18.20 19.27
C ALA A 303 11.62 -17.44 17.96
N CYS A 304 11.94 -16.13 17.88
CA CYS A 304 11.70 -15.32 16.68
C CYS A 304 12.50 -15.79 15.45
N ALA A 305 13.68 -16.39 15.66
CA ALA A 305 14.49 -16.94 14.58
C ALA A 305 14.00 -18.32 14.10
N LYS A 306 13.20 -19.03 14.92
CA LYS A 306 12.79 -20.42 14.66
C LYS A 306 11.35 -20.53 14.14
N ARG A 307 10.48 -19.63 14.55
CA ARG A 307 9.03 -19.69 14.25
C ARG A 307 8.59 -18.48 13.44
N GLU A 308 7.99 -18.75 12.30
CA GLU A 308 7.35 -17.72 11.50
C GLU A 308 6.09 -17.21 12.21
N PRO A 309 5.97 -15.91 12.46
CA PRO A 309 4.80 -15.36 13.12
C PRO A 309 3.61 -15.26 12.14
N VAL A 310 2.43 -15.56 12.65
CA VAL A 310 1.17 -15.40 11.92
C VAL A 310 0.52 -14.09 12.33
N LEU A 311 -0.14 -13.42 11.40
CA LEU A 311 -0.94 -12.22 11.68
C LEU A 311 -2.09 -12.60 12.61
N GLN A 312 -2.15 -12.03 13.81
CA GLN A 312 -3.18 -12.31 14.82
C GLN A 312 -4.00 -11.05 15.06
N SER A 313 -5.33 -11.19 15.11
CA SER A 313 -6.21 -10.09 15.49
C SER A 313 -6.01 -9.74 16.95
N LEU A 314 -5.76 -8.47 17.22
CA LEU A 314 -5.48 -7.95 18.56
C LEU A 314 -6.76 -7.51 19.30
N MET A 315 -7.80 -7.13 18.55
CA MET A 315 -9.09 -6.74 19.10
C MET A 315 -10.22 -7.25 18.19
N ARG A 316 -11.22 -7.91 18.78
CA ARG A 316 -12.38 -8.44 18.03
C ARG A 316 -13.23 -7.36 17.33
N GLU A 317 -13.13 -6.10 17.75
CA GLU A 317 -13.97 -5.00 17.23
C GLU A 317 -13.24 -4.04 16.29
N LYS A 318 -11.91 -4.10 16.14
CA LYS A 318 -11.13 -3.05 15.44
C LYS A 318 -10.24 -3.51 14.29
N GLU A 319 -10.41 -4.70 13.78
CA GLU A 319 -9.64 -5.21 12.62
C GLU A 319 -8.13 -4.91 12.64
N HIS A 320 -7.55 -4.78 13.85
CA HIS A 320 -6.12 -4.57 14.02
C HIS A 320 -5.43 -5.92 14.21
N ALA A 321 -4.44 -6.22 13.39
CA ALA A 321 -3.68 -7.45 13.46
C ALA A 321 -2.17 -7.21 13.31
N ALA A 322 -1.37 -7.90 14.10
CA ALA A 322 0.08 -7.84 14.06
C ALA A 322 0.71 -9.24 14.13
N SER A 323 1.88 -9.38 13.50
CA SER A 323 2.62 -10.64 13.42
C SER A 323 3.76 -10.73 14.43
N CYS A 324 3.68 -10.06 15.58
CA CYS A 324 4.69 -10.14 16.63
C CYS A 324 4.18 -10.93 17.85
N PRO A 325 4.55 -12.20 18.01
CA PRO A 325 4.06 -13.01 19.12
C PRO A 325 4.51 -12.46 20.50
N VAL A 326 5.71 -11.87 20.59
CA VAL A 326 6.22 -11.30 21.85
C VAL A 326 5.42 -10.09 22.30
N MET A 327 4.97 -9.26 21.35
CA MET A 327 4.18 -8.04 21.67
C MET A 327 2.69 -8.36 21.80
N ALA A 328 2.16 -9.31 21.04
CA ALA A 328 0.77 -9.74 21.15
C ALA A 328 0.48 -10.35 22.52
N GLU A 329 1.40 -11.14 23.08
CA GLU A 329 1.26 -11.68 24.44
C GLU A 329 1.27 -10.59 25.50
N LYS A 330 2.07 -9.53 25.32
CA LYS A 330 2.10 -8.37 26.23
C LYS A 330 0.79 -7.58 26.22
N GLU A 331 0.20 -7.36 25.05
CA GLU A 331 -1.07 -6.63 24.92
C GLU A 331 -2.27 -7.49 25.35
N HIS A 332 -2.26 -8.80 25.12
CA HIS A 332 -3.26 -9.69 25.67
C HIS A 332 -3.21 -9.72 27.21
N ALA A 333 -2.02 -9.69 27.80
CA ALA A 333 -1.86 -9.60 29.26
C ALA A 333 -2.42 -8.27 29.81
N VAL A 334 -2.21 -7.16 29.09
CA VAL A 334 -2.74 -5.84 29.46
C VAL A 334 -4.26 -5.78 29.28
N SER A 335 -4.84 -6.35 28.22
CA SER A 335 -6.29 -6.35 28.03
C SER A 335 -7.04 -7.26 29.03
N CYS A 336 -6.47 -8.40 29.41
CA CYS A 336 -7.03 -9.25 30.48
C CYS A 336 -7.01 -8.58 31.86
N GLN A 337 -6.00 -7.73 32.15
CA GLN A 337 -5.92 -7.00 33.43
C GLN A 337 -6.86 -5.79 33.47
N ILE A 338 -7.19 -5.16 32.34
CA ILE A 338 -8.12 -4.01 32.30
C ILE A 338 -9.57 -4.43 32.56
N THR A 339 -9.94 -5.70 32.34
CA THR A 339 -11.29 -6.22 32.59
C THR A 339 -11.54 -6.62 34.05
N GLU A 340 -10.52 -6.83 34.87
CA GLU A 340 -10.69 -7.28 36.28
C GLU A 340 -10.35 -6.26 37.34
N GLU A 341 -9.50 -5.24 37.13
CA GLU A 341 -9.20 -4.25 38.19
C GLU A 341 -8.81 -2.88 37.65
N LYS A 342 -9.66 -1.89 37.92
CA LYS A 342 -9.38 -0.47 37.64
C LYS A 342 -8.30 0.18 38.52
N GLU A 343 -7.64 -0.54 39.42
CA GLU A 343 -6.76 0.08 40.45
C GLU A 343 -5.31 -0.43 40.53
N HIS A 344 -4.85 -1.39 39.71
CA HIS A 344 -3.48 -1.91 39.80
C HIS A 344 -2.69 -2.02 38.51
N ALA A 345 -2.84 -1.08 37.59
CA ALA A 345 -2.08 -1.05 36.31
C ALA A 345 -0.58 -0.68 36.48
N ALA A 346 -0.08 -0.47 37.68
CA ALA A 346 1.30 0.01 37.94
C ALA A 346 2.32 -1.08 38.31
N SER A 347 1.95 -2.35 38.38
CA SER A 347 2.84 -3.41 38.93
C SER A 347 3.12 -4.59 38.01
N CYS A 348 2.98 -4.46 36.68
CA CYS A 348 3.46 -5.52 35.76
C CYS A 348 4.97 -5.33 35.53
N PRO A 349 5.85 -6.23 35.98
CA PRO A 349 7.31 -6.09 35.84
C PRO A 349 7.82 -6.19 34.41
N ILE A 350 6.94 -6.49 33.44
CA ILE A 350 7.26 -6.56 32.01
C ILE A 350 7.01 -5.21 31.32
N VAL A 351 6.18 -4.33 31.90
CA VAL A 351 5.90 -2.97 31.40
C VAL A 351 6.84 -1.95 32.05
N ALA A 352 7.39 -2.26 33.25
CA ALA A 352 8.42 -1.44 33.88
C ALA A 352 9.80 -1.82 33.35
N GLY A 353 10.27 -1.06 32.35
CA GLY A 353 11.64 -0.90 31.91
C GLY A 353 12.62 -2.06 32.19
N LYS A 354 12.85 -2.89 31.21
CA LYS A 354 14.22 -3.39 30.99
C LYS A 354 14.84 -2.53 29.92
N GLU A 355 15.80 -1.70 30.34
CA GLU A 355 16.77 -1.04 29.48
C GLU A 355 17.40 -2.07 28.52
N PRO A 356 17.72 -1.68 27.28
CA PRO A 356 18.41 -2.55 26.36
C PRO A 356 19.74 -2.96 26.97
N ALA A 357 20.05 -4.26 26.95
CA ALA A 357 21.37 -4.76 27.32
C ALA A 357 22.36 -4.21 26.29
N HIS A 358 23.25 -3.32 26.74
CA HIS A 358 24.42 -2.93 26.00
C HIS A 358 25.34 -4.13 25.82
N VAL A 359 25.54 -4.56 24.59
CA VAL A 359 26.75 -5.24 24.12
C VAL A 359 27.19 -4.60 22.82
#